data_3f7015a3d67354384a29090e88235159
#
_entry.id   3f7015a3d67354384a29090e88235159
#
_cell.length_a   1.000
_cell.length_b   1.000
_cell.length_c   1.000
_cell.angle_alpha   90.00
_cell.angle_beta   90.00
_cell.angle_gamma   90.00
#
_symmetry.space_group_name_H-M   'P 1'
#
loop_
_entity.id
_entity.type
_entity.pdbx_description
1 polymer ?
#
loop_
_entity_poly.entity_id
_entity_poly.type
_entity_poly.pdbx_seq_one_letter_code
_entity_poly.pdbx_strand_id
1 'polypeptide(L)'
;HKKAIFEDGFSFIGGDPNGDITLVEFVDYRCGYCKKAHNEVEKLLNTDGNIRFIIKEFPILGEDSLELSKFALAVKIVHGDETYKIVHDILIKMKSPPSGKAFDQIISNLNLTAKLIENAMESNEVNGMIAYTRTLAERLKISGTPTFVVNDELIRGYVPFDALIDIVDNKRR
;
A
#
# COMPACT_ATOMS: atom_id res chain seq x y z
N HIS A 1 11.72 -3.22 15.55
CA HIS A 1 10.92 -2.76 14.42
C HIS A 1 10.53 -3.85 13.42
N LYS A 2 11.19 -5.01 13.44
CA LYS A 2 10.93 -6.10 12.47
C LYS A 2 9.47 -6.53 12.44
N LYS A 3 8.86 -6.73 13.61
CA LYS A 3 7.45 -7.13 13.68
C LYS A 3 6.53 -6.06 13.07
N ALA A 4 6.79 -4.80 13.39
CA ALA A 4 5.98 -3.69 12.87
C ALA A 4 6.13 -3.54 11.35
N ILE A 5 7.29 -3.84 10.80
CA ILE A 5 7.54 -3.76 9.35
C ILE A 5 6.90 -4.95 8.62
N PHE A 6 7.12 -6.16 9.11
CA PHE A 6 6.84 -7.38 8.35
C PHE A 6 5.63 -8.17 8.82
N GLU A 7 5.16 -7.95 10.05
CA GLU A 7 4.12 -8.76 10.69
C GLU A 7 3.23 -7.92 11.60
N ASP A 8 2.75 -6.79 11.12
CA ASP A 8 1.89 -5.89 11.92
C ASP A 8 0.48 -6.46 12.17
N GLY A 9 0.09 -7.49 11.43
CA GLY A 9 -1.19 -8.17 11.61
C GLY A 9 -2.34 -7.53 10.84
N PHE A 10 -2.14 -6.40 10.15
CA PHE A 10 -3.21 -5.74 9.40
C PHE A 10 -2.86 -5.30 7.99
N SER A 11 -1.58 -5.10 7.68
CA SER A 11 -1.19 -4.67 6.33
C SER A 11 -1.48 -5.76 5.30
N PHE A 12 -1.81 -5.34 4.09
CA PHE A 12 -2.02 -6.26 2.97
C PHE A 12 -0.72 -7.01 2.66
N ILE A 13 -0.85 -8.32 2.46
CA ILE A 13 0.23 -9.20 2.03
C ILE A 13 -0.20 -9.84 0.71
N GLY A 14 0.55 -9.56 -0.35
CA GLY A 14 0.32 -10.13 -1.68
C GLY A 14 1.54 -10.84 -2.21
N GLY A 15 1.52 -11.15 -3.51
CA GLY A 15 2.56 -11.94 -4.12
C GLY A 15 2.57 -13.36 -3.56
N ASP A 16 3.75 -13.88 -3.28
CA ASP A 16 3.91 -15.17 -2.60
C ASP A 16 4.11 -14.94 -1.10
N PRO A 17 3.14 -15.33 -0.24
CA PRO A 17 3.27 -15.15 1.21
C PRO A 17 4.50 -15.83 1.81
N ASN A 18 5.06 -16.82 1.11
CA ASN A 18 6.26 -17.56 1.53
C ASN A 18 7.49 -17.19 0.70
N GLY A 19 7.44 -16.08 -0.03
CA GLY A 19 8.55 -15.63 -0.86
C GLY A 19 9.85 -15.43 -0.08
N ASP A 20 10.97 -15.71 -0.71
CA ASP A 20 12.30 -15.55 -0.11
C ASP A 20 12.72 -14.08 0.01
N ILE A 21 12.09 -13.21 -0.77
CA ILE A 21 12.26 -11.76 -0.68
C ILE A 21 10.97 -11.17 -0.14
N THR A 22 11.09 -10.27 0.84
CA THR A 22 9.96 -9.45 1.29
C THR A 22 10.17 -8.02 0.81
N LEU A 23 9.21 -7.51 0.07
CA LEU A 23 9.17 -6.13 -0.42
C LEU A 23 8.05 -5.41 0.31
N VAL A 24 8.39 -4.37 1.05
CA VAL A 24 7.42 -3.49 1.73
C VAL A 24 7.40 -2.15 1.02
N GLU A 25 6.22 -1.63 0.73
CA GLU A 25 6.06 -0.29 0.15
C GLU A 25 5.21 0.59 1.05
N PHE A 26 5.76 1.74 1.45
CA PHE A 26 5.00 2.82 2.09
C PHE A 26 4.46 3.71 0.97
N VAL A 27 3.14 3.80 0.86
CA VAL A 27 2.46 4.39 -0.29
C VAL A 27 1.52 5.52 0.11
N ASP A 28 1.45 6.53 -0.77
CA ASP A 28 0.45 7.60 -0.72
C ASP A 28 -0.20 7.72 -2.10
N TYR A 29 -1.51 7.63 -2.16
CA TYR A 29 -2.25 7.60 -3.44
C TYR A 29 -2.20 8.91 -4.23
N ARG A 30 -1.82 10.02 -3.60
CA ARG A 30 -1.66 11.32 -4.28
C ARG A 30 -0.22 11.62 -4.68
N CYS A 31 0.69 10.75 -4.34
CA CYS A 31 2.11 10.89 -4.64
C CYS A 31 2.38 10.49 -6.10
N GLY A 32 2.90 11.43 -6.90
CA GLY A 32 3.22 11.16 -8.31
C GLY A 32 4.25 10.05 -8.51
N TYR A 33 5.27 10.00 -7.66
CA TYR A 33 6.29 8.95 -7.72
C TYR A 33 5.74 7.59 -7.27
N CYS A 34 4.77 7.55 -6.36
CA CYS A 34 4.06 6.30 -6.02
C CYS A 34 3.29 5.78 -7.22
N LYS A 35 2.60 6.67 -7.95
CA LYS A 35 1.89 6.30 -9.18
C LYS A 35 2.84 5.75 -10.24
N LYS A 36 4.00 6.38 -10.40
CA LYS A 36 5.03 5.92 -11.32
C LYS A 36 5.62 4.58 -10.89
N ALA A 37 5.89 4.42 -9.60
CA ALA A 37 6.47 3.20 -9.04
C ALA A 37 5.52 2.00 -9.15
N HIS A 38 4.20 2.22 -9.16
CA HIS A 38 3.21 1.15 -9.21
C HIS A 38 3.44 0.19 -10.39
N ASN A 39 3.67 0.73 -11.58
CA ASN A 39 3.92 -0.09 -12.77
C ASN A 39 5.21 -0.91 -12.64
N GLU A 40 6.23 -0.33 -12.05
CA GLU A 40 7.53 -1.00 -11.85
C GLU A 40 7.40 -2.16 -10.85
N VAL A 41 6.68 -1.93 -9.76
CA VAL A 41 6.42 -2.96 -8.75
C VAL A 41 5.57 -4.09 -9.32
N GLU A 42 4.49 -3.77 -10.04
CA GLU A 42 3.63 -4.78 -10.67
C GLU A 42 4.43 -5.63 -11.66
N LYS A 43 5.31 -5.02 -12.44
CA LYS A 43 6.17 -5.74 -13.37
C LYS A 43 7.12 -6.69 -12.63
N LEU A 44 7.70 -6.23 -11.53
CA LEU A 44 8.56 -7.07 -10.69
C LEU A 44 7.80 -8.28 -10.15
N LEU A 45 6.61 -8.06 -9.59
CA LEU A 45 5.80 -9.14 -9.02
C LEU A 45 5.34 -10.14 -10.08
N ASN A 46 5.07 -9.68 -11.31
CA ASN A 46 4.67 -10.55 -12.41
C ASN A 46 5.81 -11.36 -12.98
N THR A 47 7.05 -10.87 -12.90
CA THR A 47 8.23 -11.58 -13.42
C THR A 47 8.92 -12.44 -12.36
N ASP A 48 8.71 -12.15 -11.09
CA ASP A 48 9.35 -12.87 -9.97
C ASP A 48 8.27 -13.43 -9.04
N GLY A 49 8.01 -14.71 -9.11
CA GLY A 49 6.97 -15.38 -8.35
C GLY A 49 7.32 -15.68 -6.90
N ASN A 50 8.45 -15.20 -6.39
CA ASN A 50 8.96 -15.55 -5.07
C ASN A 50 9.17 -14.33 -4.16
N ILE A 51 8.26 -13.35 -4.29
CA ILE A 51 8.27 -12.10 -3.52
C ILE A 51 7.01 -12.01 -2.66
N ARG A 52 7.20 -11.83 -1.37
CA ARG A 52 6.15 -11.49 -0.41
C ARG A 52 6.02 -9.96 -0.41
N PHE A 53 4.87 -9.44 -0.84
CA PHE A 53 4.66 -8.01 -1.02
C PHE A 53 3.73 -7.45 0.05
N ILE A 54 4.19 -6.43 0.78
CA ILE A 54 3.43 -5.77 1.84
C ILE A 54 3.18 -4.31 1.46
N ILE A 55 1.93 -3.88 1.54
CA ILE A 55 1.55 -2.48 1.30
C ILE A 55 1.24 -1.82 2.64
N LYS A 56 1.91 -0.70 2.91
CA LYS A 56 1.66 0.14 4.08
C LYS A 56 1.04 1.46 3.64
N GLU A 57 -0.17 1.71 4.13
CA GLU A 57 -0.88 2.96 3.86
C GLU A 57 -0.23 4.09 4.67
N PHE A 58 0.41 5.01 3.96
CA PHE A 58 1.14 6.11 4.58
C PHE A 58 0.73 7.46 3.97
N PRO A 59 -0.46 7.97 4.32
CA PRO A 59 -0.98 9.22 3.74
C PRO A 59 -0.27 10.42 4.36
N ILE A 60 0.55 11.11 3.57
CA ILE A 60 1.37 12.25 4.01
C ILE A 60 1.10 13.54 3.25
N LEU A 61 0.27 13.50 2.20
CA LEU A 61 0.03 14.65 1.34
C LEU A 61 -1.34 15.32 1.58
N GLY A 62 -1.80 15.32 2.83
CA GLY A 62 -3.00 16.04 3.24
C GLY A 62 -4.27 15.20 3.30
N GLU A 63 -5.40 15.91 3.37
CA GLU A 63 -6.72 15.30 3.59
C GLU A 63 -7.14 14.33 2.49
N ASP A 64 -6.87 14.65 1.23
CA ASP A 64 -7.21 13.77 0.12
C ASP A 64 -6.48 12.43 0.22
N SER A 65 -5.20 12.46 0.57
CA SER A 65 -4.41 11.25 0.80
C SER A 65 -4.98 10.43 1.96
N LEU A 66 -5.36 11.09 3.04
CA LEU A 66 -5.95 10.43 4.20
C LEU A 66 -7.27 9.75 3.84
N GLU A 67 -8.15 10.44 3.11
CA GLU A 67 -9.44 9.88 2.68
C GLU A 67 -9.25 8.63 1.79
N LEU A 68 -8.29 8.67 0.87
CA LEU A 68 -8.01 7.53 0.00
C LEU A 68 -7.49 6.34 0.78
N SER A 69 -6.57 6.55 1.73
CA SER A 69 -6.08 5.47 2.58
C SER A 69 -7.17 4.90 3.48
N LYS A 70 -8.02 5.75 4.05
CA LYS A 70 -9.18 5.30 4.84
C LYS A 70 -10.12 4.42 4.01
N PHE A 71 -10.41 4.83 2.78
CA PHE A 71 -11.27 4.06 1.88
C PHE A 71 -10.66 2.69 1.59
N ALA A 72 -9.39 2.65 1.22
CA ALA A 72 -8.70 1.39 0.92
C ALA A 72 -8.72 0.44 2.13
N LEU A 73 -8.38 0.93 3.31
CA LEU A 73 -8.35 0.12 4.53
C LEU A 73 -9.76 -0.32 4.95
N ALA A 74 -10.77 0.54 4.76
CA ALA A 74 -12.16 0.19 5.02
C ALA A 74 -12.61 -0.96 4.11
N VAL A 75 -12.25 -0.90 2.82
CA VAL A 75 -12.54 -1.99 1.87
C VAL A 75 -11.87 -3.29 2.34
N LYS A 76 -10.62 -3.21 2.80
CA LYS A 76 -9.90 -4.38 3.31
C LYS A 76 -10.62 -5.03 4.49
N ILE A 77 -11.07 -4.23 5.44
CA ILE A 77 -11.79 -4.72 6.62
C ILE A 77 -13.11 -5.38 6.23
N VAL A 78 -13.87 -4.76 5.34
CA VAL A 78 -15.21 -5.23 4.98
C VAL A 78 -15.17 -6.37 3.97
N HIS A 79 -14.28 -6.31 2.99
CA HIS A 79 -14.27 -7.22 1.84
C HIS A 79 -13.02 -8.10 1.70
N GLY A 80 -11.98 -7.84 2.49
CA GLY A 80 -10.76 -8.67 2.49
C GLY A 80 -9.67 -8.20 1.55
N ASP A 81 -8.59 -8.97 1.53
CA ASP A 81 -7.33 -8.60 0.87
C ASP A 81 -7.41 -8.55 -0.64
N GLU A 82 -8.13 -9.49 -1.24
CA GLU A 82 -8.26 -9.55 -2.71
C GLU A 82 -8.94 -8.29 -3.25
N THR A 83 -10.05 -7.91 -2.63
CA THR A 83 -10.78 -6.68 -2.99
C THR A 83 -9.97 -5.44 -2.67
N TYR A 84 -9.25 -5.43 -1.55
CA TYR A 84 -8.33 -4.34 -1.21
C TYR A 84 -7.33 -4.10 -2.35
N LYS A 85 -6.71 -5.15 -2.87
CA LYS A 85 -5.69 -5.02 -3.92
C LYS A 85 -6.28 -4.43 -5.20
N ILE A 86 -7.50 -4.84 -5.57
CA ILE A 86 -8.21 -4.28 -6.72
C ILE A 86 -8.45 -2.78 -6.52
N VAL A 87 -8.93 -2.40 -5.35
CA VAL A 87 -9.18 -0.99 -5.01
C VAL A 87 -7.87 -0.20 -4.95
N HIS A 88 -6.83 -0.76 -4.34
CA HIS A 88 -5.50 -0.14 -4.32
C HIS A 88 -5.03 0.21 -5.73
N ASP A 89 -5.15 -0.72 -6.67
CA ASP A 89 -4.74 -0.50 -8.07
C ASP A 89 -5.56 0.61 -8.73
N ILE A 90 -6.85 0.69 -8.42
CA ILE A 90 -7.71 1.77 -8.92
C ILE A 90 -7.28 3.12 -8.36
N LEU A 91 -7.11 3.20 -7.04
CA LEU A 91 -6.78 4.45 -6.35
C LEU A 91 -5.43 5.01 -6.76
N ILE A 92 -4.42 4.15 -6.90
CA ILE A 92 -3.08 4.60 -7.28
C ILE A 92 -3.03 5.14 -8.71
N LYS A 93 -3.97 4.74 -9.56
CA LYS A 93 -4.09 5.21 -10.95
C LYS A 93 -5.01 6.41 -11.10
N MET A 94 -5.78 6.77 -10.06
CA MET A 94 -6.70 7.90 -10.11
C MET A 94 -5.94 9.22 -10.31
N LYS A 95 -6.40 10.02 -11.27
CA LYS A 95 -5.83 11.35 -11.55
C LYS A 95 -6.59 12.46 -10.86
N SER A 96 -7.90 12.24 -10.63
CA SER A 96 -8.76 13.22 -9.97
C SER A 96 -8.66 13.11 -8.45
N PRO A 97 -8.98 14.19 -7.70
CA PRO A 97 -9.09 14.12 -6.26
C PRO A 97 -10.19 13.15 -5.82
N PRO A 98 -10.11 12.61 -4.60
CA PRO A 98 -11.19 11.76 -4.08
C PRO A 98 -12.47 12.59 -3.94
N SER A 99 -13.61 11.94 -4.19
CA SER A 99 -14.92 12.53 -4.00
C SER A 99 -15.91 11.43 -3.65
N GLY A 100 -17.04 11.83 -3.07
CA GLY A 100 -18.11 10.87 -2.80
C GLY A 100 -18.54 10.14 -4.07
N LYS A 101 -18.61 10.85 -5.18
CA LYS A 101 -18.98 10.28 -6.49
C LYS A 101 -17.97 9.23 -6.94
N ALA A 102 -16.67 9.49 -6.79
CA ALA A 102 -15.63 8.55 -7.17
C ALA A 102 -15.70 7.26 -6.32
N PHE A 103 -15.89 7.42 -5.02
CA PHE A 103 -16.04 6.27 -4.13
C PHE A 103 -17.32 5.48 -4.43
N ASP A 104 -18.44 6.16 -4.67
CA ASP A 104 -19.70 5.51 -5.03
C ASP A 104 -19.57 4.71 -6.31
N GLN A 105 -18.81 5.22 -7.28
CA GLN A 105 -18.58 4.52 -8.54
C GLN A 105 -17.77 3.24 -8.34
N ILE A 106 -16.74 3.29 -7.51
CA ILE A 106 -15.93 2.10 -7.17
C ILE A 106 -16.80 1.07 -6.44
N ILE A 107 -17.57 1.51 -5.47
CA ILE A 107 -18.49 0.67 -4.68
C ILE A 107 -19.49 -0.02 -5.61
N SER A 108 -20.09 0.74 -6.53
CA SER A 108 -21.07 0.21 -7.47
C SER A 108 -20.43 -0.77 -8.46
N ASN A 109 -19.30 -0.40 -9.06
CA ASN A 109 -18.63 -1.23 -10.06
C ASN A 109 -18.15 -2.57 -9.50
N LEU A 110 -17.73 -2.57 -8.24
CA LEU A 110 -17.22 -3.78 -7.58
C LEU A 110 -18.26 -4.46 -6.69
N ASN A 111 -19.49 -3.93 -6.68
CA ASN A 111 -20.59 -4.48 -5.89
C ASN A 111 -20.27 -4.58 -4.39
N LEU A 112 -19.71 -3.49 -3.83
CA LEU A 112 -19.30 -3.43 -2.43
C LEU A 112 -20.44 -2.93 -1.54
N THR A 113 -20.27 -3.09 -0.23
CA THR A 113 -21.27 -2.72 0.78
C THR A 113 -21.01 -1.32 1.30
N ALA A 114 -21.64 -0.31 0.69
CA ALA A 114 -21.40 1.11 0.95
C ALA A 114 -21.47 1.47 2.44
N LYS A 115 -22.52 1.07 3.13
CA LYS A 115 -22.74 1.46 4.54
C LYS A 115 -21.65 0.94 5.46
N LEU A 116 -21.22 -0.30 5.27
CA LEU A 116 -20.14 -0.89 6.07
C LEU A 116 -18.80 -0.19 5.80
N ILE A 117 -18.54 0.17 4.54
CA ILE A 117 -17.32 0.90 4.18
C ILE A 117 -17.32 2.29 4.81
N GLU A 118 -18.42 3.03 4.72
CA GLU A 118 -18.55 4.36 5.34
C GLU A 118 -18.28 4.30 6.84
N ASN A 119 -18.89 3.33 7.53
CA ASN A 119 -18.69 3.16 8.96
C ASN A 119 -17.22 2.79 9.28
N ALA A 120 -16.62 1.90 8.49
CA ALA A 120 -15.24 1.47 8.70
C ALA A 120 -14.25 2.62 8.49
N MET A 121 -14.50 3.50 7.51
CA MET A 121 -13.62 4.66 7.25
C MET A 121 -13.44 5.55 8.48
N GLU A 122 -14.48 5.69 9.30
CA GLU A 122 -14.45 6.54 10.50
C GLU A 122 -14.17 5.73 11.78
N SER A 123 -13.87 4.45 11.66
CA SER A 123 -13.65 3.58 12.81
C SER A 123 -12.31 3.82 13.49
N ASN A 124 -12.24 3.47 14.78
CA ASN A 124 -10.99 3.46 15.53
C ASN A 124 -9.99 2.45 14.94
N GLU A 125 -10.49 1.38 14.34
CA GLU A 125 -9.65 0.36 13.71
C GLU A 125 -8.85 0.94 12.54
N VAL A 126 -9.51 1.61 11.60
CA VAL A 126 -8.85 2.25 10.45
C VAL A 126 -7.91 3.37 10.92
N ASN A 127 -8.37 4.24 11.81
CA ASN A 127 -7.54 5.31 12.35
C ASN A 127 -6.32 4.76 13.09
N GLY A 128 -6.48 3.66 13.79
CA GLY A 128 -5.39 2.97 14.48
C GLY A 128 -4.35 2.38 13.53
N MET A 129 -4.78 1.80 12.42
CA MET A 129 -3.88 1.27 11.40
C MET A 129 -3.01 2.38 10.80
N ILE A 130 -3.62 3.51 10.46
CA ILE A 130 -2.89 4.67 9.91
C ILE A 130 -1.92 5.23 10.94
N ALA A 131 -2.36 5.38 12.18
CA ALA A 131 -1.50 5.87 13.26
C ALA A 131 -0.31 4.93 13.51
N TYR A 132 -0.54 3.63 13.46
CA TYR A 132 0.52 2.63 13.63
C TYR A 132 1.59 2.77 12.55
N THR A 133 1.17 2.89 11.29
CA THR A 133 2.10 3.07 10.16
C THR A 133 2.86 4.39 10.26
N ARG A 134 2.18 5.48 10.66
CA ARG A 134 2.84 6.78 10.86
C ARG A 134 3.90 6.72 11.98
N THR A 135 3.59 6.04 13.07
CA THR A 135 4.55 5.85 14.17
C THR A 135 5.76 5.03 13.70
N LEU A 136 5.52 3.95 12.96
CA LEU A 136 6.60 3.14 12.38
C LEU A 136 7.49 3.99 11.47
N ALA A 137 6.88 4.76 10.56
CA ALA A 137 7.61 5.63 9.65
C ALA A 137 8.48 6.64 10.39
N GLU A 138 7.94 7.25 11.45
CA GLU A 138 8.69 8.18 12.28
C GLU A 138 9.92 7.51 12.91
N ARG A 139 9.75 6.32 13.46
CA ARG A 139 10.86 5.54 14.06
C ARG A 139 11.93 5.16 13.04
N LEU A 140 11.54 4.88 11.81
CA LEU A 140 12.45 4.55 10.73
C LEU A 140 12.97 5.78 9.99
N LYS A 141 12.56 6.98 10.41
CA LYS A 141 12.90 8.25 9.76
C LYS A 141 12.48 8.28 8.29
N ILE A 142 11.30 7.74 8.02
CA ILE A 142 10.67 7.79 6.70
C ILE A 142 9.81 9.04 6.64
N SER A 143 10.14 9.96 5.73
CA SER A 143 9.43 11.23 5.57
C SER A 143 8.83 11.43 4.18
N GLY A 144 8.98 10.47 3.29
CA GLY A 144 8.48 10.55 1.92
C GLY A 144 8.00 9.23 1.37
N THR A 145 7.31 9.31 0.23
CA THR A 145 6.81 8.16 -0.50
C THR A 145 7.22 8.21 -1.97
N PRO A 146 7.37 7.09 -2.67
CA PRO A 146 7.39 5.78 -2.08
C PRO A 146 8.65 5.56 -1.24
N THR A 147 8.55 4.74 -0.21
CA THR A 147 9.71 4.20 0.50
C THR A 147 9.56 2.70 0.52
N PHE A 148 10.62 1.99 0.20
CA PHE A 148 10.63 0.54 0.13
C PHE A 148 11.52 -0.05 1.22
N VAL A 149 11.15 -1.25 1.69
CA VAL A 149 12.05 -2.09 2.45
C VAL A 149 12.18 -3.40 1.69
N VAL A 150 13.39 -3.76 1.32
CA VAL A 150 13.69 -5.03 0.64
C VAL A 150 14.53 -5.86 1.60
N ASN A 151 13.90 -6.84 2.24
CA ASN A 151 14.46 -7.61 3.35
C ASN A 151 14.98 -6.69 4.47
N ASP A 152 16.27 -6.44 4.56
CA ASP A 152 16.91 -5.62 5.59
C ASP A 152 17.30 -4.21 5.12
N GLU A 153 17.02 -3.87 3.87
CA GLU A 153 17.47 -2.59 3.28
C GLU A 153 16.31 -1.63 3.05
N LEU A 154 16.41 -0.41 3.56
CA LEU A 154 15.44 0.66 3.35
C LEU A 154 15.90 1.51 2.16
N ILE A 155 14.99 1.71 1.20
CA ILE A 155 15.25 2.43 -0.03
C ILE A 155 14.26 3.58 -0.16
N ARG A 156 14.74 4.80 -0.24
CA ARG A 156 13.91 6.01 -0.29
C ARG A 156 13.70 6.46 -1.71
N GLY A 157 12.45 6.63 -2.10
CA GLY A 157 12.08 7.17 -3.38
C GLY A 157 11.83 6.13 -4.47
N TYR A 158 11.52 6.63 -5.64
CA TYR A 158 11.22 5.83 -6.83
C TYR A 158 12.43 5.02 -7.28
N VAL A 159 12.19 3.76 -7.63
CA VAL A 159 13.22 2.86 -8.15
C VAL A 159 12.73 2.27 -9.48
N PRO A 160 13.47 2.45 -10.58
CA PRO A 160 13.11 1.83 -11.86
C PRO A 160 13.18 0.30 -11.79
N PHE A 161 12.45 -0.36 -12.68
CA PHE A 161 12.35 -1.82 -12.70
C PHE A 161 13.71 -2.52 -12.71
N ASP A 162 14.64 -2.08 -13.56
CA ASP A 162 15.98 -2.69 -13.66
C ASP A 162 16.74 -2.61 -12.34
N ALA A 163 16.62 -1.48 -11.65
CA ALA A 163 17.25 -1.31 -10.34
C ALA A 163 16.58 -2.15 -9.26
N LEU A 164 15.25 -2.31 -9.31
CA LEU A 164 14.53 -3.20 -8.40
C LEU A 164 15.00 -4.65 -8.57
N ILE A 165 15.14 -5.11 -9.80
CA ILE A 165 15.66 -6.46 -10.10
C ILE A 165 17.05 -6.63 -9.50
N ASP A 166 17.94 -5.66 -9.70
CA ASP A 166 19.31 -5.72 -9.17
C ASP A 166 19.32 -5.82 -7.64
N ILE A 167 18.47 -5.03 -6.97
CA ILE A 167 18.36 -5.07 -5.51
C ILE A 167 17.88 -6.45 -5.04
N VAL A 168 16.84 -6.99 -5.67
CA VAL A 168 16.30 -8.31 -5.34
C VAL A 168 17.34 -9.39 -5.56
N ASP A 169 18.03 -9.38 -6.71
CA ASP A 169 19.05 -10.35 -7.03
C ASP A 169 20.22 -10.31 -6.02
N ASN A 170 20.63 -9.11 -5.62
CA ASN A 170 21.68 -8.95 -4.62
C ASN A 170 21.29 -9.55 -3.26
N LYS A 171 20.01 -9.46 -2.88
CA LYS A 171 19.53 -10.05 -1.62
C LYS A 171 19.49 -11.58 -1.64
N ARG A 172 19.50 -12.20 -2.82
CA ARG A 172 19.52 -13.65 -2.99
C ARG A 172 20.92 -14.25 -3.07
N ARG A 173 21.93 -13.44 -3.15
CA ARG A 173 23.33 -13.91 -3.23
C ARG A 173 23.94 -14.27 -1.90
#